data_a4a412fbf2dfc098a8bb92fbd7797f50
#
_entry.id   a4a412fbf2dfc098a8bb92fbd7797f50
#
_cell.length_a   1.000
_cell.length_b   1.000
_cell.length_c   1.000
_cell.angle_alpha   90.00
_cell.angle_beta   90.00
_cell.angle_gamma   90.00
#
_symmetry.space_group_name_H-M   'P 1'
#
loop_
_entity.id
_entity.type
_entity.pdbx_description
1 polymer ?
#
loop_
_entity_poly.entity_id
_entity_poly.type
_entity_poly.pdbx_seq_one_letter_code
_entity_poly.pdbx_strand_id
1 'polypeptide(L)'
;MKKITAEMIMDKEPCEDWTEERVRKYIGKGKTLKEILEIKEVSEEDRIWCVTRFLPDKTNRAFAIWCAEQCKTDFQEIKDYIKVIKRYYAGKATDEELMAADWAADWAAERAADWAADWAADWAAYKAAKRAAYKAAERQKQIKKLLTMI
;
A
#
# COMPACT_ATOMS: atom_id res chain seq x y z
N MET A 1 23.37 -8.64 0.46
CA MET A 1 22.07 -8.05 0.07
C MET A 1 22.33 -6.84 -0.83
N LYS A 2 21.53 -6.67 -1.89
CA LYS A 2 21.64 -5.54 -2.83
C LYS A 2 21.33 -4.22 -2.10
N LYS A 3 22.22 -3.23 -2.24
CA LYS A 3 21.99 -1.88 -1.72
C LYS A 3 21.28 -1.03 -2.76
N ILE A 4 20.33 -0.23 -2.31
CA ILE A 4 19.60 0.75 -3.12
C ILE A 4 20.30 2.08 -2.95
N THR A 5 20.69 2.72 -4.06
CA THR A 5 21.35 4.03 -4.09
C THR A 5 20.33 5.15 -4.32
N ALA A 6 20.78 6.40 -4.13
CA ALA A 6 19.95 7.56 -4.39
C ALA A 6 19.54 7.65 -5.87
N GLU A 7 20.44 7.38 -6.79
CA GLU A 7 20.18 7.37 -8.23
C GLU A 7 19.05 6.37 -8.57
N MET A 8 19.13 5.15 -8.02
CA MET A 8 18.10 4.13 -8.25
C MET A 8 16.71 4.56 -7.75
N ILE A 9 16.65 5.35 -6.67
CA ILE A 9 15.39 5.88 -6.14
C ILE A 9 14.88 7.00 -7.06
N MET A 10 15.74 7.90 -7.51
CA MET A 10 15.35 8.98 -8.42
C MET A 10 14.85 8.46 -9.77
N ASP A 11 15.40 7.34 -10.28
CA ASP A 11 14.90 6.64 -11.48
C ASP A 11 13.46 6.09 -11.32
N LYS A 12 12.94 6.02 -10.10
CA LYS A 12 11.54 5.62 -9.82
C LYS A 12 10.58 6.80 -9.71
N GLU A 13 11.04 8.00 -10.05
CA GLU A 13 10.23 9.23 -10.10
C GLU A 13 9.46 9.47 -8.77
N PRO A 14 10.17 9.68 -7.64
CA PRO A 14 9.53 10.05 -6.39
C PRO A 14 8.78 11.39 -6.55
N CYS A 15 7.87 11.70 -5.62
CA CYS A 15 7.16 12.98 -5.64
C CYS A 15 8.15 14.18 -5.56
N GLU A 16 7.72 15.35 -6.00
CA GLU A 16 8.54 16.57 -6.12
C GLU A 16 9.23 16.99 -4.82
N ASP A 17 8.66 16.65 -3.67
CA ASP A 17 9.25 16.92 -2.35
C ASP A 17 10.54 16.13 -2.08
N TRP A 18 10.80 15.07 -2.84
CA TRP A 18 11.97 14.21 -2.73
C TRP A 18 13.02 14.57 -3.77
N THR A 19 13.74 15.68 -3.54
CA THR A 19 14.90 16.06 -4.34
C THR A 19 16.04 15.05 -4.19
N GLU A 20 16.92 14.99 -5.20
CA GLU A 20 18.09 14.11 -5.15
C GLU A 20 18.97 14.37 -3.91
N GLU A 21 19.16 15.63 -3.53
CA GLU A 21 19.91 16.02 -2.32
C GLU A 21 19.25 15.42 -1.07
N ARG A 22 17.93 15.54 -0.94
CA ARG A 22 17.17 14.98 0.18
C ARG A 22 17.26 13.46 0.23
N VAL A 23 17.17 12.79 -0.91
CA VAL A 23 17.34 11.33 -1.00
C VAL A 23 18.76 10.94 -0.58
N ARG A 24 19.79 11.60 -1.09
CA ARG A 24 21.20 11.35 -0.74
C ARG A 24 21.46 11.53 0.76
N LYS A 25 20.82 12.50 1.42
CA LYS A 25 20.93 12.72 2.86
C LYS A 25 20.56 11.47 3.67
N TYR A 26 19.47 10.77 3.29
CA TYR A 26 18.97 9.60 4.04
C TYR A 26 19.60 8.28 3.58
N ILE A 27 19.90 8.14 2.30
CA ILE A 27 20.40 6.90 1.70
C ILE A 27 21.93 6.78 1.77
N GLY A 28 22.64 7.90 1.75
CA GLY A 28 24.11 7.92 1.78
C GLY A 28 24.72 7.14 0.63
N LYS A 29 25.65 6.23 0.95
CA LYS A 29 26.33 5.35 -0.02
C LYS A 29 25.48 4.13 -0.46
N GLY A 30 24.23 4.10 -0.07
CA GLY A 30 23.29 3.02 -0.36
C GLY A 30 22.87 2.23 0.89
N LYS A 31 21.61 1.84 0.92
CA LYS A 31 20.97 1.08 2.01
C LYS A 31 20.28 -0.15 1.47
N THR A 32 20.19 -1.18 2.30
CA THR A 32 19.33 -2.34 2.05
C THR A 32 17.86 -1.96 2.25
N LEU A 33 16.91 -2.74 1.70
CA LEU A 33 15.49 -2.50 1.88
C LEU A 33 15.10 -2.49 3.37
N LYS A 34 15.73 -3.32 4.19
CA LYS A 34 15.53 -3.35 5.63
C LYS A 34 15.98 -2.04 6.28
N GLU A 35 17.20 -1.57 5.99
CA GLU A 35 17.71 -0.31 6.52
C GLU A 35 16.85 0.89 6.09
N ILE A 36 16.23 0.87 4.89
CA ILE A 36 15.30 1.91 4.43
C ILE A 36 14.03 1.92 5.30
N LEU A 37 13.44 0.75 5.59
CA LEU A 37 12.26 0.66 6.46
C LEU A 37 12.52 1.13 7.91
N GLU A 38 13.76 1.12 8.35
CA GLU A 38 14.18 1.51 9.71
C GLU A 38 14.53 3.01 9.85
N ILE A 39 14.51 3.81 8.77
CA ILE A 39 14.80 5.26 8.81
C ILE A 39 13.63 5.98 9.50
N LYS A 40 13.78 6.34 10.76
CA LYS A 40 12.70 6.95 11.55
C LYS A 40 12.35 8.38 11.13
N GLU A 41 13.31 9.11 10.56
CA GLU A 41 13.17 10.49 10.10
C GLU A 41 12.39 10.61 8.78
N VAL A 42 12.16 9.50 8.10
CA VAL A 42 11.35 9.41 6.87
C VAL A 42 9.97 8.85 7.23
N SER A 43 8.92 9.41 6.63
CA SER A 43 7.56 8.97 6.87
C SER A 43 7.39 7.48 6.56
N GLU A 44 6.48 6.81 7.25
CA GLU A 44 6.17 5.39 7.01
C GLU A 44 5.69 5.16 5.57
N GLU A 45 4.93 6.11 5.05
CA GLU A 45 4.40 6.09 3.69
C GLU A 45 5.52 6.10 2.66
N ASP A 46 6.48 7.04 2.80
CA ASP A 46 7.60 7.17 1.88
C ASP A 46 8.54 5.95 1.96
N ARG A 47 8.74 5.39 3.16
CA ARG A 47 9.53 4.16 3.34
C ARG A 47 8.87 2.96 2.66
N ILE A 48 7.56 2.79 2.81
CA ILE A 48 6.78 1.73 2.15
C ILE A 48 6.81 1.94 0.64
N TRP A 49 6.56 3.18 0.17
CA TRP A 49 6.64 3.51 -1.25
C TRP A 49 8.00 3.13 -1.83
N CYS A 50 9.09 3.57 -1.20
CA CYS A 50 10.44 3.30 -1.67
C CYS A 50 10.69 1.78 -1.74
N VAL A 51 10.45 1.04 -0.66
CA VAL A 51 10.74 -0.40 -0.60
C VAL A 51 9.94 -1.19 -1.62
N THR A 52 8.66 -0.89 -1.82
CA THR A 52 7.80 -1.62 -2.77
C THR A 52 8.26 -1.46 -4.22
N ARG A 53 8.97 -0.37 -4.57
CA ARG A 53 9.55 -0.18 -5.92
C ARG A 53 10.73 -1.10 -6.24
N PHE A 54 11.33 -1.71 -5.21
CA PHE A 54 12.51 -2.57 -5.36
C PHE A 54 12.27 -4.01 -4.92
N LEU A 55 11.07 -4.35 -4.49
CA LEU A 55 10.71 -5.74 -4.22
C LEU A 55 10.66 -6.56 -5.52
N PRO A 56 11.04 -7.84 -5.49
CA PRO A 56 10.72 -8.76 -6.56
C PRO A 56 9.19 -8.81 -6.80
N ASP A 57 8.76 -8.92 -8.05
CA ASP A 57 7.34 -8.90 -8.44
C ASP A 57 6.48 -9.86 -7.59
N LYS A 58 6.95 -11.09 -7.39
CA LYS A 58 6.25 -12.09 -6.58
C LYS A 58 6.03 -11.60 -5.14
N THR A 59 7.05 -10.99 -4.53
CA THR A 59 6.99 -10.47 -3.16
C THR A 59 6.07 -9.25 -3.10
N ASN A 60 6.18 -8.35 -4.09
CA ASN A 60 5.34 -7.14 -4.15
C ASN A 60 3.86 -7.51 -4.31
N ARG A 61 3.52 -8.47 -5.16
CA ARG A 61 2.16 -9.00 -5.32
C ARG A 61 1.63 -9.61 -4.03
N ALA A 62 2.44 -10.44 -3.36
CA ALA A 62 2.05 -11.03 -2.08
C ALA A 62 1.81 -9.98 -1.00
N PHE A 63 2.60 -8.90 -0.97
CA PHE A 63 2.40 -7.78 -0.07
C PHE A 63 1.11 -7.01 -0.39
N ALA A 64 0.86 -6.71 -1.67
CA ALA A 64 -0.37 -6.03 -2.10
C ALA A 64 -1.63 -6.83 -1.72
N ILE A 65 -1.64 -8.14 -1.93
CA ILE A 65 -2.73 -9.03 -1.51
C ILE A 65 -2.91 -8.98 0.01
N TRP A 66 -1.82 -9.06 0.77
CA TRP A 66 -1.90 -8.97 2.22
C TRP A 66 -2.48 -7.62 2.69
N CYS A 67 -2.09 -6.50 2.06
CA CYS A 67 -2.66 -5.19 2.36
C CYS A 67 -4.17 -5.16 2.09
N ALA A 68 -4.61 -5.71 0.96
CA ALA A 68 -6.03 -5.79 0.62
C ALA A 68 -6.83 -6.63 1.64
N GLU A 69 -6.25 -7.72 2.15
CA GLU A 69 -6.87 -8.56 3.19
C GLU A 69 -7.03 -7.83 4.55
N GLN A 70 -6.23 -6.78 4.81
CA GLN A 70 -6.39 -5.97 6.02
C GLN A 70 -7.56 -4.99 5.93
N CYS A 71 -8.12 -4.76 4.74
CA CYS A 71 -9.28 -3.90 4.56
C CYS A 71 -10.50 -4.49 5.27
N LYS A 72 -10.93 -3.84 6.34
CA LYS A 72 -12.19 -4.18 7.02
C LYS A 72 -13.34 -3.60 6.22
N THR A 73 -14.05 -4.43 5.51
CA THR A 73 -15.23 -4.04 4.74
C THR A 73 -16.37 -5.02 5.02
N ASP A 74 -17.59 -4.51 5.05
CA ASP A 74 -18.81 -5.31 5.14
C ASP A 74 -19.35 -5.70 3.75
N PHE A 75 -18.80 -5.10 2.69
CA PHE A 75 -19.19 -5.39 1.31
C PHE A 75 -18.63 -6.74 0.84
N GLN A 76 -19.53 -7.65 0.50
CA GLN A 76 -19.17 -9.00 0.06
C GLN A 76 -18.41 -8.97 -1.27
N GLU A 77 -18.75 -8.05 -2.16
CA GLU A 77 -18.12 -7.85 -3.47
C GLU A 77 -16.61 -7.56 -3.35
N ILE A 78 -16.21 -6.73 -2.39
CA ILE A 78 -14.80 -6.43 -2.12
C ILE A 78 -14.07 -7.67 -1.58
N LYS A 79 -14.72 -8.43 -0.69
CA LYS A 79 -14.16 -9.70 -0.18
C LYS A 79 -13.96 -10.72 -1.29
N ASP A 80 -14.90 -10.79 -2.22
CA ASP A 80 -14.86 -11.73 -3.34
C ASP A 80 -13.81 -11.30 -4.38
N TYR A 81 -13.65 -10.00 -4.62
CA TYR A 81 -12.58 -9.47 -5.44
C TYR A 81 -11.19 -9.88 -4.91
N ILE A 82 -10.95 -9.75 -3.61
CA ILE A 82 -9.68 -10.20 -2.98
C ILE A 82 -9.45 -11.70 -3.21
N LYS A 83 -10.48 -12.53 -3.12
CA LYS A 83 -10.37 -13.98 -3.41
C LYS A 83 -10.04 -14.24 -4.88
N VAL A 84 -10.68 -13.51 -5.81
CA VAL A 84 -10.41 -13.66 -7.25
C VAL A 84 -8.98 -13.23 -7.56
N ILE A 85 -8.49 -12.12 -7.02
CA ILE A 85 -7.08 -11.69 -7.18
C ILE A 85 -6.12 -12.81 -6.74
N LYS A 86 -6.35 -13.45 -5.59
CA LYS A 86 -5.51 -14.54 -5.11
C LYS A 86 -5.50 -15.74 -6.07
N ARG A 87 -6.67 -16.11 -6.60
CA ARG A 87 -6.81 -17.18 -7.60
C ARG A 87 -6.11 -16.80 -8.90
N TYR A 88 -6.26 -15.56 -9.36
CA TYR A 88 -5.64 -15.07 -10.58
C TYR A 88 -4.11 -15.16 -10.52
N TYR A 89 -3.49 -14.67 -9.46
CA TYR A 89 -2.04 -14.78 -9.28
C TYR A 89 -1.53 -16.21 -9.03
N ALA A 90 -2.42 -17.11 -8.64
CA ALA A 90 -2.12 -18.54 -8.56
C ALA A 90 -2.35 -19.28 -9.91
N GLY A 91 -2.74 -18.57 -10.99
CA GLY A 91 -3.09 -19.16 -12.28
C GLY A 91 -4.39 -19.97 -12.26
N LYS A 92 -5.31 -19.64 -11.33
CA LYS A 92 -6.58 -20.37 -11.10
C LYS A 92 -7.83 -19.52 -11.39
N ALA A 93 -7.67 -18.36 -12.01
CA ALA A 93 -8.76 -17.51 -12.49
C ALA A 93 -8.36 -16.88 -13.82
N THR A 94 -9.33 -16.51 -14.64
CA THR A 94 -9.13 -15.87 -15.94
C THR A 94 -9.10 -14.35 -15.83
N ASP A 95 -8.69 -13.68 -16.91
CA ASP A 95 -8.73 -12.21 -17.01
C ASP A 95 -10.19 -11.71 -16.91
N GLU A 96 -11.16 -12.44 -17.51
CA GLU A 96 -12.57 -12.11 -17.44
C GLU A 96 -13.13 -12.21 -16.02
N GLU A 97 -12.75 -13.25 -15.26
CA GLU A 97 -13.15 -13.39 -13.86
C GLU A 97 -12.58 -12.24 -13.02
N LEU A 98 -11.33 -11.82 -13.28
CA LEU A 98 -10.70 -10.70 -12.58
C LEU A 98 -11.41 -9.38 -12.89
N MET A 99 -11.67 -9.09 -14.18
CA MET A 99 -12.39 -7.89 -14.61
C MET A 99 -13.81 -7.81 -14.04
N ALA A 100 -14.54 -8.91 -14.05
CA ALA A 100 -15.90 -8.96 -13.49
C ALA A 100 -15.90 -8.69 -11.97
N ALA A 101 -14.92 -9.22 -11.25
CA ALA A 101 -14.79 -8.99 -9.81
C ALA A 101 -14.35 -7.56 -9.49
N ASP A 102 -13.49 -6.96 -10.30
CA ASP A 102 -13.04 -5.56 -10.19
C ASP A 102 -14.23 -4.59 -10.36
N TRP A 103 -15.01 -4.79 -11.41
CA TRP A 103 -16.24 -4.03 -11.65
C TRP A 103 -17.23 -4.10 -10.49
N ALA A 104 -17.47 -5.29 -9.95
CA ALA A 104 -18.37 -5.46 -8.81
C ALA A 104 -17.83 -4.74 -7.56
N ALA A 105 -16.52 -4.75 -7.34
CA ALA A 105 -15.89 -4.06 -6.21
C ALA A 105 -15.95 -2.53 -6.36
N ASP A 106 -15.77 -1.99 -7.57
CA ASP A 106 -15.90 -0.56 -7.86
C ASP A 106 -17.32 -0.05 -7.58
N TRP A 107 -18.34 -0.78 -8.06
CA TRP A 107 -19.74 -0.48 -7.75
C TRP A 107 -20.06 -0.50 -6.26
N ALA A 108 -19.48 -1.43 -5.52
CA ALA A 108 -19.64 -1.49 -4.07
C ALA A 108 -18.95 -0.31 -3.38
N ALA A 109 -17.77 0.12 -3.89
CA ALA A 109 -17.05 1.27 -3.36
C ALA A 109 -17.80 2.60 -3.61
N GLU A 110 -18.39 2.78 -4.80
CA GLU A 110 -19.24 3.94 -5.11
C GLU A 110 -20.45 4.02 -4.19
N ARG A 111 -21.19 2.92 -4.01
CA ARG A 111 -22.32 2.86 -3.06
C ARG A 111 -21.89 3.17 -1.62
N ALA A 112 -20.70 2.73 -1.22
CA ALA A 112 -20.16 3.03 0.10
C ALA A 112 -19.80 4.51 0.25
N ALA A 113 -19.32 5.16 -0.81
CA ALA A 113 -18.99 6.57 -0.84
C ALA A 113 -20.25 7.45 -0.76
N ASP A 114 -21.30 7.12 -1.50
CA ASP A 114 -22.60 7.80 -1.46
C ASP A 114 -23.24 7.71 -0.07
N TRP A 115 -23.22 6.52 0.52
CA TRP A 115 -23.71 6.31 1.91
C TRP A 115 -22.89 7.08 2.94
N ALA A 116 -21.57 7.17 2.75
CA ALA A 116 -20.69 7.93 3.63
C ALA A 116 -20.88 9.44 3.48
N ALA A 117 -21.27 9.94 2.29
CA ALA A 117 -21.55 11.34 2.05
C ALA A 117 -22.81 11.81 2.80
N ASP A 118 -23.88 11.01 2.81
CA ASP A 118 -25.11 11.30 3.54
C ASP A 118 -24.93 11.31 5.07
N TRP A 119 -23.96 10.53 5.59
CA TRP A 119 -23.64 10.46 7.03
C TRP A 119 -22.49 11.39 7.44
N ALA A 120 -21.74 11.96 6.49
CA ALA A 120 -20.50 12.70 6.77
C ALA A 120 -20.71 14.09 7.37
N ALA A 121 -21.89 14.68 7.17
CA ALA A 121 -22.19 16.03 7.68
C ALA A 121 -22.14 16.09 9.22
N ASP A 122 -22.56 15.03 9.91
CA ASP A 122 -22.69 15.01 11.38
C ASP A 122 -21.47 14.43 12.13
N TRP A 123 -20.56 13.72 11.43
CA TRP A 123 -19.47 12.95 12.06
C TRP A 123 -18.04 13.30 11.59
N ALA A 124 -17.87 14.37 10.78
CA ALA A 124 -16.61 14.65 10.09
C ALA A 124 -15.40 14.85 11.04
N ALA A 125 -15.54 15.60 12.12
CA ALA A 125 -14.42 15.90 13.02
C ALA A 125 -13.98 14.69 13.86
N TYR A 126 -14.92 13.92 14.39
CA TYR A 126 -14.62 12.71 15.17
C TYR A 126 -13.98 11.60 14.30
N LYS A 127 -14.50 11.44 13.07
CA LYS A 127 -13.94 10.46 12.12
C LYS A 127 -12.55 10.84 11.61
N ALA A 128 -12.23 12.14 11.47
CA ALA A 128 -10.91 12.57 10.99
C ALA A 128 -9.79 12.16 11.97
N ALA A 129 -9.96 12.40 13.27
CA ALA A 129 -8.99 12.01 14.30
C ALA A 129 -8.86 10.47 14.39
N LYS A 130 -9.98 9.74 14.34
CA LYS A 130 -10.00 8.28 14.37
C LYS A 130 -9.38 7.65 13.11
N ARG A 131 -9.59 8.26 11.93
CA ARG A 131 -8.95 7.83 10.67
C ARG A 131 -7.45 8.06 10.67
N ALA A 132 -6.96 9.18 11.21
CA ALA A 132 -5.53 9.47 11.31
C ALA A 132 -4.82 8.44 12.20
N ALA A 133 -5.38 8.15 13.39
CA ALA A 133 -4.86 7.11 14.28
C ALA A 133 -4.90 5.71 13.66
N TYR A 134 -5.99 5.37 12.94
CA TYR A 134 -6.12 4.08 12.24
C TYR A 134 -5.10 3.95 11.10
N LYS A 135 -4.90 5.01 10.30
CA LYS A 135 -3.90 5.02 9.22
C LYS A 135 -2.50 4.81 9.76
N ALA A 136 -2.12 5.50 10.86
CA ALA A 136 -0.81 5.32 11.48
C ALA A 136 -0.60 3.87 11.97
N ALA A 137 -1.58 3.29 12.66
CA ALA A 137 -1.51 1.91 13.11
C ALA A 137 -1.40 0.92 11.94
N GLU A 138 -2.11 1.15 10.84
CA GLU A 138 -2.05 0.29 9.65
C GLU A 138 -0.70 0.40 8.94
N ARG A 139 -0.11 1.60 8.84
CA ARG A 139 1.25 1.79 8.29
C ARG A 139 2.30 1.04 9.10
N GLN A 140 2.21 1.05 10.43
CA GLN A 140 3.10 0.26 11.28
C GLN A 140 2.98 -1.25 11.02
N LYS A 141 1.76 -1.77 10.81
CA LYS A 141 1.56 -3.17 10.43
C LYS A 141 2.18 -3.49 9.06
N GLN A 142 2.02 -2.59 8.08
CA GLN A 142 2.59 -2.74 6.76
C GLN A 142 4.13 -2.81 6.80
N ILE A 143 4.76 -1.93 7.58
CA ILE A 143 6.22 -1.95 7.79
C ILE A 143 6.66 -3.27 8.44
N LYS A 144 5.98 -3.69 9.52
CA LYS A 144 6.29 -4.98 10.17
C LYS A 144 6.14 -6.15 9.20
N LYS A 145 5.11 -6.15 8.35
CA LYS A 145 4.93 -7.20 7.34
C LYS A 145 6.03 -7.19 6.31
N LEU A 146 6.40 -6.03 5.77
CA LEU A 146 7.49 -5.90 4.81
C LEU A 146 8.82 -6.41 5.39
N LEU A 147 9.12 -6.10 6.64
CA LEU A 147 10.33 -6.59 7.33
C LEU A 147 10.38 -8.12 7.42
N THR A 148 9.25 -8.81 7.39
CA THR A 148 9.22 -10.28 7.37
C THR A 148 9.34 -10.89 5.98
N MET A 149 9.21 -10.07 4.91
CA MET A 149 9.18 -10.53 3.51
C MET A 149 10.50 -10.26 2.77
N ILE A 150 11.39 -9.47 3.38
CA ILE A 150 12.72 -9.07 2.86
C ILE A 150 13.83 -9.55 3.79
#